data_54d6167e5d89663d0810acca5a3740e6
#
_entry.id   54d6167e5d89663d0810acca5a3740e6
#
_cell.length_a   1.000
_cell.length_b   1.000
_cell.length_c   1.000
_cell.angle_alpha   90.00
_cell.angle_beta   90.00
_cell.angle_gamma   90.00
#
_symmetry.space_group_name_H-M   'P 1'
#
loop_
_entity.id
_entity.type
_entity.pdbx_description
1 polymer ?
#
loop_
_entity_poly.entity_id
_entity_poly.type
_entity_poly.pdbx_seq_one_letter_code
_entity_poly.pdbx_strand_id
1 'polypeptide(L)'
;IEGCDFTASNLSEECKVPVISEVGPYYDDGDVSATTPADRLGRFLIENYVPHGYGVAQVSVFGTGNSNHCMDLMGTDEQRGIDAAVSWLGEQPWSNGKVGMIGKSYDGSTPWQAATFGNPYLSTIVPMSGLIGVHELMWRNGSMEARGAIMHNGVYGSFGIDGDIDDTENLCEGYVEGYVNGPLAYQTGGMVDFAGNTYWTERSFLGRVVE
;
A
#
# COMPACT_ATOMS: atom_id res chain seq x y z
N ILE A 1 -2.89 -5.95 -26.60
CA ILE A 1 -1.94 -6.17 -27.71
C ILE A 1 -2.56 -7.23 -28.60
N GLU A 2 -2.81 -6.87 -29.86
CA GLU A 2 -3.47 -7.76 -30.82
C GLU A 2 -2.60 -9.00 -31.08
N GLY A 3 -3.20 -10.18 -31.01
CA GLY A 3 -2.49 -11.45 -31.23
C GLY A 3 -1.80 -12.06 -30.02
N CYS A 4 -1.87 -11.43 -28.85
CA CYS A 4 -1.29 -11.96 -27.62
C CYS A 4 -2.32 -12.73 -26.79
N ASP A 5 -1.97 -13.97 -26.42
CA ASP A 5 -2.76 -14.78 -25.48
C ASP A 5 -2.13 -14.69 -24.07
N PHE A 6 -2.64 -13.79 -23.27
CA PHE A 6 -2.15 -13.53 -21.91
C PHE A 6 -2.41 -14.70 -20.93
N THR A 7 -3.11 -15.75 -21.34
CA THR A 7 -3.30 -16.96 -20.54
C THR A 7 -2.20 -17.99 -20.81
N ALA A 8 -1.41 -17.79 -21.85
CA ALA A 8 -0.31 -18.69 -22.19
C ALA A 8 0.85 -18.60 -21.18
N SER A 9 1.39 -19.74 -20.77
CA SER A 9 2.53 -19.79 -19.84
C SER A 9 3.86 -19.28 -20.44
N ASN A 10 3.94 -19.17 -21.76
CA ASN A 10 5.13 -18.73 -22.49
C ASN A 10 4.74 -17.64 -23.49
N LEU A 11 4.59 -16.41 -22.98
CA LEU A 11 4.38 -15.23 -23.82
C LEU A 11 5.69 -14.82 -24.50
N SER A 12 5.58 -14.44 -25.78
CA SER A 12 6.71 -13.79 -26.45
C SER A 12 7.02 -12.44 -25.80
N GLU A 13 8.26 -11.99 -25.87
CA GLU A 13 8.67 -10.69 -25.29
C GLU A 13 7.84 -9.52 -25.81
N GLU A 14 7.33 -9.59 -27.05
CA GLU A 14 6.47 -8.58 -27.68
C GLU A 14 5.09 -8.49 -27.01
N CYS A 15 4.65 -9.55 -26.32
CA CYS A 15 3.39 -9.61 -25.62
C CYS A 15 3.50 -9.23 -24.14
N LYS A 16 4.70 -9.07 -23.61
CA LYS A 16 4.90 -8.64 -22.24
C LYS A 16 4.67 -7.15 -22.07
N VAL A 17 4.00 -6.77 -20.98
CA VAL A 17 3.60 -5.39 -20.73
C VAL A 17 4.22 -4.85 -19.43
N PRO A 18 4.50 -3.54 -19.36
CA PRO A 18 4.76 -2.90 -18.08
C PRO A 18 3.48 -2.83 -17.25
N VAL A 19 3.62 -2.80 -15.94
CA VAL A 19 2.49 -2.76 -14.99
C VAL A 19 2.41 -1.40 -14.33
N ILE A 20 1.21 -0.86 -14.21
CA ILE A 20 0.90 0.27 -13.33
C ILE A 20 0.09 -0.28 -12.16
N SER A 21 0.58 -0.06 -10.95
CA SER A 21 -0.02 -0.56 -9.72
C SER A 21 -0.48 0.60 -8.83
N GLU A 22 -1.68 0.46 -8.28
CA GLU A 22 -2.19 1.24 -7.17
C GLU A 22 -2.32 0.31 -5.97
N VAL A 23 -1.74 0.66 -4.82
CA VAL A 23 -1.71 -0.20 -3.62
C VAL A 23 -2.26 0.57 -2.44
N GLY A 24 -3.22 0.02 -1.72
CA GLY A 24 -3.83 0.70 -0.58
C GLY A 24 -4.97 -0.04 0.11
N PRO A 25 -5.63 0.60 1.08
CA PRO A 25 -6.67 -0.05 1.90
C PRO A 25 -8.10 0.19 1.39
N TYR A 26 -8.29 0.71 0.18
CA TYR A 26 -9.58 1.26 -0.24
C TYR A 26 -10.35 0.40 -1.25
N TYR A 27 -9.87 -0.80 -1.53
CA TYR A 27 -10.48 -1.63 -2.57
C TYR A 27 -11.50 -2.57 -1.96
N ASP A 28 -12.64 -2.67 -2.63
CA ASP A 28 -13.71 -3.58 -2.26
C ASP A 28 -13.42 -5.00 -2.74
N ASP A 29 -13.96 -5.99 -2.02
CA ASP A 29 -13.85 -7.41 -2.35
C ASP A 29 -14.80 -7.85 -3.45
N GLY A 30 -15.53 -6.89 -4.02
CA GLY A 30 -16.45 -7.15 -5.11
C GLY A 30 -15.74 -7.67 -6.36
N ASP A 31 -16.50 -8.35 -7.20
CA ASP A 31 -16.02 -8.82 -8.51
C ASP A 31 -15.52 -7.66 -9.37
N VAL A 32 -14.24 -7.36 -9.27
CA VAL A 32 -13.60 -6.41 -10.17
C VAL A 32 -13.48 -7.03 -11.54
N SER A 33 -14.11 -6.42 -12.50
CA SER A 33 -14.06 -6.85 -13.90
C SER A 33 -13.71 -5.67 -14.80
N ALA A 34 -13.46 -5.94 -16.06
CA ALA A 34 -13.26 -4.88 -17.05
C ALA A 34 -14.44 -3.89 -17.15
N THR A 35 -15.63 -4.32 -16.70
CA THR A 35 -16.86 -3.51 -16.71
C THR A 35 -17.17 -2.90 -15.35
N THR A 36 -16.61 -3.43 -14.26
CA THR A 36 -16.72 -2.92 -12.89
C THR A 36 -15.31 -2.77 -12.30
N PRO A 37 -14.54 -1.79 -12.77
CA PRO A 37 -13.23 -1.52 -12.22
C PRO A 37 -13.37 -1.06 -10.77
N ALA A 38 -12.42 -1.45 -9.95
CA ALA A 38 -12.35 -0.99 -8.60
C ALA A 38 -12.28 0.55 -8.51
N ASP A 39 -12.68 1.06 -7.38
CA ASP A 39 -12.69 2.49 -7.07
C ASP A 39 -11.31 3.17 -7.18
N ARG A 40 -11.23 4.41 -6.79
CA ARG A 40 -10.01 5.22 -6.79
C ARG A 40 -9.54 5.53 -8.21
N LEU A 41 -8.27 5.25 -8.51
CA LEU A 41 -7.73 5.48 -9.85
C LEU A 41 -7.97 4.33 -10.82
N GLY A 42 -8.47 3.19 -10.34
CA GLY A 42 -8.58 1.97 -11.16
C GLY A 42 -9.25 2.17 -12.50
N ARG A 43 -10.43 2.80 -12.50
CA ARG A 43 -11.14 3.10 -13.74
C ARG A 43 -10.33 4.00 -14.69
N PHE A 44 -9.75 5.08 -14.13
CA PHE A 44 -8.91 6.00 -14.92
C PHE A 44 -7.70 5.27 -15.51
N LEU A 45 -7.04 4.42 -14.73
CA LEU A 45 -5.88 3.67 -15.18
C LEU A 45 -6.25 2.68 -16.29
N ILE A 46 -7.35 1.96 -16.13
CA ILE A 46 -7.83 1.01 -17.15
C ILE A 46 -8.17 1.74 -18.45
N GLU A 47 -8.96 2.80 -18.40
CA GLU A 47 -9.40 3.54 -19.57
C GLU A 47 -8.26 4.23 -20.32
N ASN A 48 -7.21 4.67 -19.60
CA ASN A 48 -6.14 5.49 -20.19
C ASN A 48 -4.83 4.74 -20.44
N TYR A 49 -4.55 3.63 -19.78
CA TYR A 49 -3.26 2.96 -19.91
C TYR A 49 -3.35 1.58 -20.55
N VAL A 50 -4.40 0.81 -20.30
CA VAL A 50 -4.56 -0.51 -20.92
C VAL A 50 -4.60 -0.43 -22.46
N PRO A 51 -5.30 0.54 -23.08
CA PRO A 51 -5.26 0.69 -24.53
C PRO A 51 -3.86 1.02 -25.10
N HIS A 52 -2.95 1.46 -24.25
CA HIS A 52 -1.56 1.77 -24.60
C HIS A 52 -0.57 0.67 -24.24
N GLY A 53 -1.05 -0.53 -23.94
CA GLY A 53 -0.21 -1.69 -23.70
C GLY A 53 0.37 -1.80 -22.28
N TYR A 54 -0.33 -1.27 -21.29
CA TYR A 54 0.00 -1.45 -19.87
C TYR A 54 -0.92 -2.47 -19.21
N GLY A 55 -0.39 -3.27 -18.28
CA GLY A 55 -1.18 -3.94 -17.29
C GLY A 55 -1.55 -2.98 -16.15
N VAL A 56 -2.73 -3.13 -15.57
CA VAL A 56 -3.16 -2.37 -14.40
C VAL A 56 -3.46 -3.33 -13.26
N ALA A 57 -2.92 -3.05 -12.09
CA ALA A 57 -3.14 -3.83 -10.88
C ALA A 57 -3.58 -2.92 -9.72
N GLN A 58 -4.61 -3.32 -8.98
CA GLN A 58 -4.96 -2.76 -7.69
C GLN A 58 -4.72 -3.83 -6.62
N VAL A 59 -4.01 -3.47 -5.57
CA VAL A 59 -3.57 -4.41 -4.54
C VAL A 59 -3.99 -3.88 -3.17
N SER A 60 -4.79 -4.66 -2.45
CA SER A 60 -5.15 -4.36 -1.07
C SER A 60 -3.95 -4.61 -0.15
N VAL A 61 -3.63 -3.65 0.73
CA VAL A 61 -2.65 -3.87 1.78
C VAL A 61 -3.15 -4.90 2.78
N PHE A 62 -2.26 -5.49 3.56
CA PHE A 62 -2.61 -6.49 4.55
C PHE A 62 -3.76 -6.05 5.45
N GLY A 63 -4.68 -6.97 5.74
CA GLY A 63 -5.84 -6.75 6.58
C GLY A 63 -6.87 -5.81 5.96
N THR A 64 -6.90 -5.68 4.63
CA THR A 64 -7.93 -4.94 3.90
C THR A 64 -8.33 -5.69 2.64
N GLY A 65 -9.54 -5.52 2.21
CA GLY A 65 -10.06 -6.29 1.09
C GLY A 65 -9.93 -7.80 1.36
N ASN A 66 -9.57 -8.57 0.35
CA ASN A 66 -9.30 -10.02 0.50
C ASN A 66 -7.82 -10.32 0.87
N SER A 67 -7.04 -9.32 1.28
CA SER A 67 -5.68 -9.53 1.74
C SER A 67 -5.67 -9.99 3.19
N ASN A 68 -5.23 -11.22 3.41
CA ASN A 68 -5.09 -11.78 4.75
C ASN A 68 -4.10 -10.99 5.61
N HIS A 69 -4.03 -11.34 6.89
CA HIS A 69 -3.20 -10.68 7.88
C HIS A 69 -3.81 -9.38 8.44
N CYS A 70 -3.19 -8.77 9.41
CA CYS A 70 -3.70 -7.55 10.02
C CYS A 70 -3.08 -6.30 9.39
N MET A 71 -3.86 -5.24 9.29
CA MET A 71 -3.36 -3.96 8.79
C MET A 71 -2.31 -3.38 9.73
N ASP A 72 -1.10 -3.19 9.23
CA ASP A 72 0.05 -2.67 10.01
C ASP A 72 0.26 -1.15 9.88
N LEU A 73 -0.66 -0.47 9.25
CA LEU A 73 -0.70 1.00 9.12
C LEU A 73 0.67 1.62 8.75
N MET A 74 1.17 1.27 7.59
CA MET A 74 2.50 1.67 7.09
C MET A 74 3.69 1.12 7.90
N GLY A 75 3.47 0.13 8.75
CA GLY A 75 4.54 -0.53 9.50
C GLY A 75 5.37 -1.50 8.66
N THR A 76 6.27 -2.19 9.32
CA THR A 76 7.28 -3.01 8.64
C THR A 76 6.65 -4.14 7.82
N ASP A 77 5.59 -4.78 8.31
CA ASP A 77 4.98 -5.91 7.61
C ASP A 77 4.21 -5.46 6.38
N GLU A 78 3.49 -4.33 6.46
CA GLU A 78 2.85 -3.72 5.30
C GLU A 78 3.89 -3.33 4.23
N GLN A 79 4.99 -2.69 4.64
CA GLN A 79 6.07 -2.31 3.73
C GLN A 79 6.63 -3.53 2.98
N ARG A 80 6.85 -4.64 3.68
CA ARG A 80 7.30 -5.91 3.07
C ARG A 80 6.25 -6.50 2.14
N GLY A 81 4.97 -6.42 2.51
CA GLY A 81 3.87 -6.85 1.67
C GLY A 81 3.80 -6.07 0.35
N ILE A 82 4.01 -4.76 0.42
CA ILE A 82 4.07 -3.90 -0.77
C ILE A 82 5.26 -4.27 -1.66
N ASP A 83 6.44 -4.47 -1.08
CA ASP A 83 7.64 -4.91 -1.82
C ASP A 83 7.42 -6.28 -2.49
N ALA A 84 6.82 -7.22 -1.78
CA ALA A 84 6.45 -8.52 -2.32
C ALA A 84 5.44 -8.42 -3.46
N ALA A 85 4.45 -7.52 -3.37
CA ALA A 85 3.49 -7.27 -4.44
C ALA A 85 4.17 -6.72 -5.70
N VAL A 86 5.10 -5.79 -5.56
CA VAL A 86 5.91 -5.28 -6.69
C VAL A 86 6.71 -6.40 -7.34
N SER A 87 7.36 -7.24 -6.53
CA SER A 87 8.12 -8.40 -7.04
C SER A 87 7.21 -9.37 -7.77
N TRP A 88 6.08 -9.73 -7.17
CA TRP A 88 5.10 -10.63 -7.80
C TRP A 88 4.62 -10.11 -9.15
N LEU A 89 4.27 -8.82 -9.23
CA LEU A 89 3.84 -8.19 -10.48
C LEU A 89 4.95 -8.20 -11.54
N GLY A 90 6.19 -7.96 -11.14
CA GLY A 90 7.34 -7.96 -12.02
C GLY A 90 7.70 -9.36 -12.57
N GLU A 91 7.43 -10.40 -11.81
CA GLU A 91 7.77 -11.81 -12.13
C GLU A 91 6.70 -12.51 -12.96
N GLN A 92 5.53 -11.91 -13.15
CA GLN A 92 4.47 -12.56 -13.90
C GLN A 92 4.88 -12.85 -15.36
N PRO A 93 4.45 -13.97 -15.95
CA PRO A 93 4.78 -14.33 -17.33
C PRO A 93 4.40 -13.27 -18.37
N TRP A 94 3.38 -12.46 -18.07
CA TRP A 94 2.88 -11.38 -18.91
C TRP A 94 3.53 -10.03 -18.62
N SER A 95 4.35 -9.94 -17.58
CA SER A 95 5.07 -8.72 -17.22
C SER A 95 6.41 -8.61 -17.96
N ASN A 96 6.76 -7.41 -18.36
CA ASN A 96 8.11 -7.14 -18.90
C ASN A 96 9.13 -6.78 -17.80
N GLY A 97 8.78 -7.01 -16.54
CA GLY A 97 9.65 -6.74 -15.39
C GLY A 97 9.69 -5.26 -14.97
N LYS A 98 8.78 -4.42 -15.46
CA LYS A 98 8.71 -3.00 -15.08
C LYS A 98 7.39 -2.69 -14.41
N VAL A 99 7.47 -2.30 -13.14
CA VAL A 99 6.32 -1.92 -12.33
C VAL A 99 6.42 -0.43 -11.96
N GLY A 100 5.39 0.33 -12.29
CA GLY A 100 5.22 1.70 -11.83
C GLY A 100 4.14 1.76 -10.76
N MET A 101 4.34 2.51 -9.70
CA MET A 101 3.32 2.71 -8.68
C MET A 101 2.76 4.13 -8.73
N ILE A 102 1.45 4.24 -8.66
CA ILE A 102 0.73 5.52 -8.62
C ILE A 102 -0.37 5.43 -7.56
N GLY A 103 -0.65 6.52 -6.88
CA GLY A 103 -1.78 6.56 -5.95
C GLY A 103 -1.90 7.88 -5.23
N LYS A 104 -3.05 8.07 -4.58
CA LYS A 104 -3.39 9.30 -3.86
C LYS A 104 -3.70 9.02 -2.41
N SER A 105 -3.26 9.90 -1.49
CA SER A 105 -3.48 9.79 -0.05
C SER A 105 -2.72 8.59 0.53
N TYR A 106 -3.38 7.62 1.14
CA TYR A 106 -2.72 6.38 1.60
C TYR A 106 -2.02 5.68 0.43
N ASP A 107 -2.73 5.49 -0.69
CA ASP A 107 -2.18 4.89 -1.91
C ASP A 107 -1.03 5.73 -2.50
N GLY A 108 -0.94 7.00 -2.15
CA GLY A 108 0.21 7.86 -2.46
C GLY A 108 1.37 7.68 -1.47
N SER A 109 1.13 7.06 -0.32
CA SER A 109 2.18 6.73 0.67
C SER A 109 2.84 5.39 0.38
N THR A 110 2.11 4.43 -0.19
CA THR A 110 2.62 3.09 -0.52
C THR A 110 3.75 3.11 -1.56
N PRO A 111 3.77 3.98 -2.57
CA PRO A 111 4.93 4.13 -3.45
C PRO A 111 6.21 4.57 -2.72
N TRP A 112 6.10 5.43 -1.70
CA TRP A 112 7.27 5.79 -0.87
C TRP A 112 7.77 4.60 -0.07
N GLN A 113 6.87 3.79 0.47
CA GLN A 113 7.24 2.56 1.18
C GLN A 113 8.01 1.61 0.25
N ALA A 114 7.47 1.34 -0.95
CA ALA A 114 8.13 0.49 -1.94
C ALA A 114 9.52 0.99 -2.33
N ALA A 115 9.69 2.31 -2.47
CA ALA A 115 10.96 2.92 -2.87
C ALA A 115 12.08 2.72 -1.84
N THR A 116 11.76 2.34 -0.59
CA THR A 116 12.78 2.08 0.45
C THR A 116 13.51 0.75 0.29
N PHE A 117 13.02 -0.16 -0.54
CA PHE A 117 13.57 -1.52 -0.69
C PHE A 117 14.56 -1.68 -1.84
N GLY A 118 14.61 -0.73 -2.77
CA GLY A 118 15.45 -0.88 -3.97
C GLY A 118 15.03 -2.06 -4.85
N ASN A 119 13.72 -2.34 -4.91
CA ASN A 119 13.17 -3.47 -5.66
C ASN A 119 13.54 -3.37 -7.15
N PRO A 120 14.13 -4.41 -7.76
CA PRO A 120 14.61 -4.34 -9.14
C PRO A 120 13.49 -4.16 -10.18
N TYR A 121 12.26 -4.50 -9.83
CA TYR A 121 11.09 -4.34 -10.71
C TYR A 121 10.46 -2.95 -10.59
N LEU A 122 10.66 -2.23 -9.48
CA LEU A 122 10.10 -0.90 -9.30
C LEU A 122 10.83 0.11 -10.20
N SER A 123 10.14 0.59 -11.22
CA SER A 123 10.72 1.47 -12.23
C SER A 123 10.43 2.94 -12.01
N THR A 124 9.29 3.26 -11.40
CA THR A 124 8.87 4.64 -11.11
C THR A 124 7.79 4.69 -10.06
N ILE A 125 7.71 5.83 -9.38
CA ILE A 125 6.62 6.14 -8.44
C ILE A 125 5.99 7.49 -8.76
N VAL A 126 4.67 7.59 -8.60
CA VAL A 126 3.88 8.81 -8.73
C VAL A 126 3.02 9.02 -7.50
N PRO A 127 3.62 9.43 -6.37
CA PRO A 127 2.92 9.66 -5.12
C PRO A 127 2.14 10.98 -5.17
N MET A 128 0.82 10.92 -5.07
CA MET A 128 -0.04 12.11 -5.01
C MET A 128 -0.54 12.32 -3.58
N SER A 129 -0.16 13.42 -2.96
CA SER A 129 -0.56 13.76 -1.59
C SER A 129 -0.34 12.61 -0.60
N GLY A 130 0.69 11.81 -0.82
CA GLY A 130 1.11 10.71 0.04
C GLY A 130 1.96 11.19 1.20
N LEU A 131 1.93 10.43 2.29
CA LEU A 131 2.77 10.67 3.44
C LEU A 131 4.15 10.03 3.22
N ILE A 132 5.18 10.75 3.57
CA ILE A 132 6.53 10.22 3.62
C ILE A 132 6.89 9.67 5.01
N GLY A 133 5.93 9.74 5.93
CA GLY A 133 6.01 9.19 7.27
C GLY A 133 4.73 9.49 8.07
N VAL A 134 4.41 8.59 8.97
CA VAL A 134 3.20 8.73 9.83
C VAL A 134 3.43 9.76 10.93
N HIS A 135 4.66 9.84 11.45
CA HIS A 135 5.03 10.82 12.46
C HIS A 135 4.80 12.25 11.98
N GLU A 136 5.18 12.54 10.74
CA GLU A 136 5.05 13.87 10.13
C GLU A 136 3.59 14.28 9.90
N LEU A 137 2.68 13.30 9.80
CA LEU A 137 1.24 13.56 9.79
C LEU A 137 0.72 13.92 11.18
N MET A 138 1.18 13.16 12.18
CA MET A 138 0.63 13.23 13.53
C MET A 138 1.17 14.40 14.33
N TRP A 139 2.43 14.77 14.11
CA TRP A 139 3.15 15.73 14.93
C TRP A 139 3.74 16.86 14.11
N ARG A 140 3.47 18.10 14.56
CA ARG A 140 4.05 19.31 13.95
C ARG A 140 4.62 20.20 15.05
N ASN A 141 5.91 20.43 15.01
CA ASN A 141 6.62 21.27 15.98
C ASN A 141 6.31 20.92 17.45
N GLY A 142 6.22 19.63 17.74
CA GLY A 142 5.94 19.14 19.08
C GLY A 142 4.46 19.13 19.49
N SER A 143 3.56 19.49 18.58
CA SER A 143 2.11 19.44 18.82
C SER A 143 1.46 18.34 17.98
N MET A 144 0.58 17.56 18.61
CA MET A 144 -0.23 16.59 17.88
C MET A 144 -1.28 17.31 17.04
N GLU A 145 -1.39 16.91 15.80
CA GLU A 145 -2.41 17.40 14.88
C GLU A 145 -3.66 16.54 15.00
N ALA A 146 -4.75 17.15 15.53
CA ALA A 146 -5.97 16.41 15.87
C ALA A 146 -6.59 15.65 14.68
N ARG A 147 -6.55 16.26 13.48
CA ARG A 147 -7.06 15.60 12.27
C ARG A 147 -6.22 14.39 11.88
N GLY A 148 -4.90 14.48 12.02
CA GLY A 148 -4.01 13.36 11.80
C GLY A 148 -4.30 12.20 12.76
N ALA A 149 -4.53 12.53 14.05
CA ALA A 149 -4.90 11.53 15.04
C ALA A 149 -6.24 10.84 14.73
N ILE A 150 -7.26 11.60 14.30
CA ILE A 150 -8.54 11.03 13.90
C ILE A 150 -8.39 10.12 12.69
N MET A 151 -7.63 10.52 11.67
CA MET A 151 -7.38 9.71 10.49
C MET A 151 -6.64 8.42 10.84
N HIS A 152 -5.60 8.52 11.65
CA HIS A 152 -4.80 7.36 12.04
C HIS A 152 -5.61 6.35 12.88
N ASN A 153 -6.23 6.82 13.97
CA ASN A 153 -6.85 5.93 14.93
C ASN A 153 -8.30 5.57 14.55
N GLY A 154 -9.05 6.54 14.03
CA GLY A 154 -10.47 6.38 13.75
C GLY A 154 -10.77 5.83 12.37
N VAL A 155 -10.10 6.34 11.34
CA VAL A 155 -10.40 5.92 9.95
C VAL A 155 -9.61 4.68 9.59
N TYR A 156 -8.28 4.76 9.61
CA TYR A 156 -7.46 3.62 9.20
C TYR A 156 -7.46 2.48 10.22
N GLY A 157 -7.59 2.79 11.50
CA GLY A 157 -7.78 1.76 12.53
C GLY A 157 -9.07 0.96 12.31
N SER A 158 -10.15 1.60 11.82
CA SER A 158 -11.40 0.86 11.54
C SER A 158 -11.26 -0.08 10.34
N PHE A 159 -10.49 0.27 9.32
CA PHE A 159 -10.22 -0.67 8.22
C PHE A 159 -9.52 -1.94 8.72
N GLY A 160 -8.62 -1.82 9.69
CA GLY A 160 -7.94 -2.97 10.28
C GLY A 160 -8.85 -3.86 11.14
N ILE A 161 -9.96 -3.34 11.67
CA ILE A 161 -10.96 -4.14 12.42
C ILE A 161 -11.78 -4.99 11.46
N ASP A 162 -12.21 -4.38 10.36
CA ASP A 162 -13.09 -5.03 9.38
C ASP A 162 -12.29 -5.80 8.31
N GLY A 163 -10.97 -5.64 8.31
CA GLY A 163 -10.15 -5.93 7.14
C GLY A 163 -9.75 -7.37 6.92
N ASP A 164 -9.84 -8.23 7.92
CA ASP A 164 -9.58 -9.65 7.69
C ASP A 164 -10.88 -10.44 7.83
N ILE A 165 -11.55 -10.64 6.72
CA ILE A 165 -12.78 -11.42 6.65
C ILE A 165 -12.57 -12.88 7.09
N ASP A 166 -11.33 -13.35 7.04
CA ASP A 166 -10.91 -14.67 7.46
C ASP A 166 -10.36 -14.71 8.89
N ASP A 167 -10.30 -13.57 9.59
CA ASP A 167 -9.87 -13.50 11.00
C ASP A 167 -10.93 -14.07 11.96
N THR A 168 -11.18 -15.36 11.81
CA THR A 168 -12.16 -16.09 12.63
C THR A 168 -11.78 -16.18 14.11
N GLU A 169 -10.53 -15.84 14.45
CA GLU A 169 -9.99 -15.87 15.81
C GLU A 169 -9.88 -14.48 16.44
N ASN A 170 -10.33 -13.43 15.73
CA ASN A 170 -10.24 -12.03 16.15
C ASN A 170 -8.80 -11.59 16.54
N LEU A 171 -7.81 -12.11 15.84
CA LEU A 171 -6.40 -11.81 16.13
C LEU A 171 -6.08 -10.34 15.84
N CYS A 172 -6.80 -9.73 14.89
CA CYS A 172 -6.60 -8.34 14.52
C CYS A 172 -7.23 -7.35 15.50
N GLU A 173 -8.21 -7.73 16.32
CA GLU A 173 -8.76 -6.87 17.38
C GLU A 173 -7.68 -6.41 18.37
N GLY A 174 -6.86 -7.33 18.88
CA GLY A 174 -5.76 -6.99 19.77
C GLY A 174 -4.68 -6.13 19.12
N TYR A 175 -4.51 -6.31 17.82
CA TYR A 175 -3.58 -5.52 17.01
C TYR A 175 -4.07 -4.08 16.83
N VAL A 176 -5.36 -3.91 16.51
CA VAL A 176 -5.98 -2.58 16.41
C VAL A 176 -6.01 -1.87 17.76
N GLU A 177 -6.29 -2.57 18.84
CA GLU A 177 -6.18 -2.01 20.20
C GLU A 177 -4.76 -1.51 20.48
N GLY A 178 -3.74 -2.22 20.04
CA GLY A 178 -2.35 -1.79 20.07
C GLY A 178 -2.11 -0.49 19.29
N TYR A 179 -2.76 -0.30 18.13
CA TYR A 179 -2.69 0.96 17.39
C TYR A 179 -3.39 2.11 18.09
N VAL A 180 -4.54 1.88 18.66
CA VAL A 180 -5.29 2.92 19.37
C VAL A 180 -4.56 3.29 20.66
N ASN A 181 -4.14 2.32 21.45
CA ASN A 181 -3.47 2.53 22.71
C ASN A 181 -1.99 2.90 22.54
N GLY A 182 -1.31 2.33 21.54
CA GLY A 182 0.06 2.65 21.23
C GLY A 182 0.25 4.14 20.89
N PRO A 183 -0.44 4.70 19.89
CA PRO A 183 -0.38 6.11 19.59
C PRO A 183 -0.83 7.01 20.75
N LEU A 184 -1.84 6.63 21.51
CA LEU A 184 -2.27 7.36 22.69
C LEU A 184 -1.20 7.36 23.79
N ALA A 185 -0.50 6.25 23.99
CA ALA A 185 0.62 6.19 24.91
C ALA A 185 1.77 7.13 24.50
N TYR A 186 1.97 7.34 23.21
CA TYR A 186 2.95 8.30 22.69
C TYR A 186 2.53 9.76 22.85
N GLN A 187 1.25 10.04 23.04
CA GLN A 187 0.79 11.41 23.32
C GLN A 187 1.38 11.98 24.59
N THR A 188 1.67 11.13 25.55
CA THR A 188 2.21 11.54 26.85
C THR A 188 3.74 11.55 26.89
N GLY A 189 4.40 10.89 25.98
CA GLY A 189 5.85 10.67 25.98
C GLY A 189 6.63 11.35 24.86
N GLY A 190 5.95 11.95 23.92
CA GLY A 190 6.65 12.74 22.94
C GLY A 190 6.97 12.06 21.63
N MET A 191 7.78 12.75 20.91
CA MET A 191 8.08 12.60 19.49
C MET A 191 9.21 11.62 19.19
N VAL A 192 9.64 10.85 20.18
CA VAL A 192 10.77 9.93 20.05
C VAL A 192 10.35 8.53 20.41
N ASP A 193 10.88 7.56 19.68
CA ASP A 193 10.74 6.17 20.05
C ASP A 193 11.40 5.92 21.42
N PHE A 194 10.70 5.21 22.28
CA PHE A 194 11.29 4.74 23.50
C PHE A 194 12.29 3.61 23.20
N ALA A 195 13.22 3.39 24.10
CA ALA A 195 14.14 2.25 23.99
C ALA A 195 13.35 0.94 23.81
N GLY A 196 13.54 0.31 22.65
CA GLY A 196 12.85 -0.92 22.27
C GLY A 196 11.50 -0.72 21.56
N ASN A 197 11.07 0.50 21.32
CA ASN A 197 9.89 0.81 20.52
C ASN A 197 10.30 1.60 19.29
N THR A 198 10.04 1.04 18.13
CA THR A 198 10.41 1.60 16.82
C THR A 198 9.21 2.07 16.01
N TYR A 199 8.05 2.20 16.64
CA TYR A 199 6.78 2.49 15.96
C TYR A 199 6.86 3.66 14.98
N TRP A 200 7.41 4.80 15.41
CA TRP A 200 7.51 5.99 14.55
C TRP A 200 8.67 5.89 13.55
N THR A 201 9.80 5.35 14.01
CA THR A 201 11.00 5.22 13.17
C THR A 201 10.77 4.29 11.98
N GLU A 202 10.12 3.15 12.20
CA GLU A 202 9.81 2.21 11.12
C GLU A 202 8.80 2.76 10.10
N ARG A 203 7.98 3.72 10.51
CA ARG A 203 6.97 4.40 9.69
C ARG A 203 7.45 5.73 9.11
N SER A 204 8.74 6.03 9.18
CA SER A 204 9.37 7.19 8.54
C SER A 204 10.21 6.73 7.35
N PHE A 205 9.90 7.24 6.17
CA PHE A 205 10.53 6.79 4.91
C PHE A 205 11.57 7.76 4.41
N LEU A 206 11.55 9.03 4.87
CA LEU A 206 12.38 10.09 4.33
C LEU A 206 13.87 9.75 4.31
N GLY A 207 14.40 9.21 5.39
CA GLY A 207 15.82 8.85 5.49
C GLY A 207 16.21 7.61 4.69
N ARG A 208 15.24 6.78 4.29
CA ARG A 208 15.47 5.51 3.60
C ARG A 208 15.30 5.57 2.09
N VAL A 209 14.60 6.59 1.59
CA VAL A 209 14.40 6.79 0.13
C VAL A 209 15.64 7.39 -0.54
N VAL A 210 16.58 7.88 0.23
CA VAL A 210 17.78 8.58 -0.29
C VAL A 210 19.01 7.65 -0.36
N GLU A 211 18.89 6.43 0.13
CA GLU A 211 19.92 5.38 0.06
C GLU A 211 19.70 4.47 -1.15
#